data_2efad7f293e5bcb047241c4c208eb759
#
_entry.id   2efad7f293e5bcb047241c4c208eb759
#
_cell.length_a   1.000
_cell.length_b   1.000
_cell.length_c   1.000
_cell.angle_alpha   90.00
_cell.angle_beta   90.00
_cell.angle_gamma   90.00
#
_symmetry.space_group_name_H-M   'P 1'
#
loop_
_entity.id
_entity.type
_entity.pdbx_description
1 polymer ?
#
loop_
_entity_poly.entity_id
_entity_poly.type
_entity_poly.pdbx_seq_one_letter_code
_entity_poly.pdbx_strand_id
1 'polypeptide(L)'
;MRLWVVVPAYDEERSIGATLRRLAEQTDTAFTLVVVDNGSTDGTARVVKEFAAGDVPFDVRIVGEPEKGTGAAADTGVRHAIAAGATHVARTDADCLPDPGWVAAVKRAFGDGLELVSGPLLPRTDEFPLKFWERRLLPAVIRVAALFGRFRPGNQDPLYLGPYVMMPGCNLAITADLYKRSGGFPRTRIEDVHEDRALVNRVRYVTGAYGLRDDVTVYGSVRRLRAYGLVRTLGWYADHRYRPPVVDIR
;
A
#
# COMPACT_ATOMS: atom_id res chain seq x y z
N MET A 1 -0.60 20.91 -6.03
CA MET A 1 -0.85 19.47 -5.74
C MET A 1 -1.65 19.37 -4.44
N ARG A 2 -2.79 18.66 -4.43
CA ARG A 2 -3.53 18.32 -3.21
C ARG A 2 -3.38 16.81 -3.00
N LEU A 3 -2.42 16.43 -2.15
CA LEU A 3 -2.11 15.04 -1.84
C LEU A 3 -2.96 14.56 -0.66
N TRP A 4 -3.52 13.38 -0.79
CA TRP A 4 -4.15 12.64 0.30
C TRP A 4 -3.43 11.31 0.51
N VAL A 5 -3.30 10.91 1.77
CA VAL A 5 -2.75 9.60 2.14
C VAL A 5 -3.90 8.72 2.63
N VAL A 6 -4.05 7.55 2.03
CA VAL A 6 -5.07 6.55 2.37
C VAL A 6 -4.42 5.42 3.15
N VAL A 7 -5.00 5.08 4.30
CA VAL A 7 -4.58 3.97 5.14
C VAL A 7 -5.77 3.03 5.37
N PRO A 8 -5.90 1.94 4.60
CA PRO A 8 -6.86 0.88 4.91
C PRO A 8 -6.48 0.19 6.23
N ALA A 9 -7.46 -0.05 7.09
CA ALA A 9 -7.25 -0.71 8.38
C ALA A 9 -8.37 -1.73 8.66
N TYR A 10 -7.99 -2.90 9.18
CA TYR A 10 -8.90 -3.91 9.69
C TYR A 10 -8.22 -4.68 10.82
N ASP A 11 -8.70 -4.57 12.06
CA ASP A 11 -8.15 -5.19 13.27
C ASP A 11 -6.62 -4.96 13.44
N GLU A 12 -6.20 -3.68 13.38
CA GLU A 12 -4.80 -3.24 13.45
C GLU A 12 -4.50 -2.40 14.70
N GLU A 13 -5.23 -2.61 15.81
CA GLU A 13 -5.05 -1.86 17.06
C GLU A 13 -3.58 -1.81 17.52
N ARG A 14 -2.83 -2.89 17.34
CA ARG A 14 -1.43 -3.01 17.77
C ARG A 14 -0.45 -2.27 16.86
N SER A 15 -0.78 -2.11 15.58
CA SER A 15 0.17 -1.64 14.55
C SER A 15 -0.10 -0.21 14.12
N ILE A 16 -1.37 0.18 13.98
CA ILE A 16 -1.78 1.43 13.35
C ILE A 16 -1.20 2.67 14.04
N GLY A 17 -1.05 2.65 15.36
CA GLY A 17 -0.47 3.76 16.10
C GLY A 17 0.97 4.08 15.68
N ALA A 18 1.77 3.08 15.32
CA ALA A 18 3.12 3.29 14.80
C ALA A 18 3.10 3.91 13.40
N THR A 19 2.21 3.47 12.53
CA THR A 19 2.00 4.03 11.19
C THR A 19 1.58 5.50 11.26
N LEU A 20 0.62 5.82 12.11
CA LEU A 20 0.12 7.18 12.29
C LEU A 20 1.22 8.13 12.79
N ARG A 21 2.00 7.72 13.80
CA ARG A 21 3.17 8.50 14.27
C ARG A 21 4.19 8.71 13.16
N ARG A 22 4.50 7.68 12.38
CA ARG A 22 5.44 7.79 11.27
C ARG A 22 4.94 8.75 10.17
N LEU A 23 3.63 8.85 9.95
CA LEU A 23 3.04 9.85 9.07
C LEU A 23 3.14 11.27 9.66
N ALA A 24 3.00 11.44 10.99
CA ALA A 24 3.18 12.73 11.65
C ALA A 24 4.65 13.20 11.65
N GLU A 25 5.61 12.27 11.57
CA GLU A 25 7.05 12.52 11.49
C GLU A 25 7.55 12.76 10.05
N GLN A 26 6.66 12.87 9.04
CA GLN A 26 7.09 13.14 7.68
C GLN A 26 7.73 14.51 7.56
N THR A 27 8.78 14.62 6.75
CA THR A 27 9.45 15.93 6.46
C THR A 27 8.57 16.88 5.67
N ASP A 28 7.55 16.38 5.00
CA ASP A 28 6.51 17.13 4.31
C ASP A 28 5.15 16.66 4.81
N THR A 29 4.49 17.47 5.62
CA THR A 29 3.17 17.18 6.21
C THR A 29 2.01 17.83 5.46
N ALA A 30 2.25 18.42 4.30
CA ALA A 30 1.22 19.07 3.48
C ALA A 30 0.39 18.00 2.71
N PHE A 31 -0.38 17.21 3.45
CA PHE A 31 -1.35 16.23 2.95
C PHE A 31 -2.56 16.11 3.90
N THR A 32 -3.62 15.48 3.46
CA THR A 32 -4.74 15.05 4.31
C THR A 32 -4.67 13.52 4.47
N LEU A 33 -4.83 13.01 5.68
CA LEU A 33 -4.90 11.59 5.96
C LEU A 33 -6.35 11.12 5.94
N VAL A 34 -6.64 10.00 5.29
CA VAL A 34 -7.87 9.25 5.45
C VAL A 34 -7.57 7.82 5.88
N VAL A 35 -8.08 7.44 7.04
CA VAL A 35 -8.05 6.06 7.53
C VAL A 35 -9.39 5.43 7.20
N VAL A 36 -9.36 4.28 6.52
CA VAL A 36 -10.55 3.53 6.16
C VAL A 36 -10.67 2.32 7.06
N ASP A 37 -11.61 2.36 8.00
CA ASP A 37 -11.93 1.23 8.87
C ASP A 37 -12.82 0.23 8.12
N ASN A 38 -12.28 -0.93 7.81
CA ASN A 38 -12.99 -1.99 7.07
C ASN A 38 -13.77 -2.93 8.01
N GLY A 39 -14.45 -2.34 8.99
CA GLY A 39 -15.27 -3.04 9.98
C GLY A 39 -14.40 -3.78 11.02
N SER A 40 -13.45 -3.08 11.63
CA SER A 40 -12.65 -3.59 12.74
C SER A 40 -13.51 -3.92 13.95
N THR A 41 -13.14 -4.95 14.67
CA THR A 41 -13.79 -5.42 15.89
C THR A 41 -12.95 -5.18 17.15
N ASP A 42 -11.70 -4.76 16.98
CA ASP A 42 -10.75 -4.40 18.04
C ASP A 42 -10.74 -2.88 18.32
N GLY A 43 -9.70 -2.40 19.00
CA GLY A 43 -9.52 -0.98 19.32
C GLY A 43 -8.99 -0.10 18.17
N THR A 44 -8.91 -0.58 16.93
CA THR A 44 -8.36 0.17 15.79
C THR A 44 -8.98 1.55 15.63
N ALA A 45 -10.31 1.63 15.56
CA ALA A 45 -11.03 2.91 15.39
C ALA A 45 -10.80 3.86 16.58
N ARG A 46 -10.66 3.32 17.79
CA ARG A 46 -10.35 4.12 19.00
C ARG A 46 -8.95 4.74 18.90
N VAL A 47 -7.94 3.96 18.54
CA VAL A 47 -6.55 4.45 18.38
C VAL A 47 -6.48 5.57 17.35
N VAL A 48 -7.20 5.44 16.21
CA VAL A 48 -7.23 6.49 15.17
C VAL A 48 -7.91 7.76 15.69
N LYS A 49 -9.04 7.64 16.42
CA LYS A 49 -9.74 8.80 16.99
C LYS A 49 -8.90 9.53 18.03
N GLU A 50 -8.22 8.79 18.90
CA GLU A 50 -7.31 9.36 19.91
C GLU A 50 -6.15 10.10 19.25
N PHE A 51 -5.56 9.52 18.19
CA PHE A 51 -4.53 10.19 17.41
C PHE A 51 -5.04 11.48 16.74
N ALA A 52 -6.21 11.43 16.11
CA ALA A 52 -6.81 12.57 15.43
C ALA A 52 -7.21 13.72 16.36
N ALA A 53 -7.46 13.42 17.65
CA ALA A 53 -7.77 14.41 18.68
C ALA A 53 -6.52 15.10 19.24
N GLY A 54 -5.33 14.59 18.95
CA GLY A 54 -4.05 15.15 19.39
C GLY A 54 -3.58 16.32 18.52
N ASP A 55 -2.39 16.84 18.83
CA ASP A 55 -1.71 17.84 18.00
C ASP A 55 -1.06 17.16 16.77
N VAL A 56 -1.79 17.12 15.66
CA VAL A 56 -1.38 16.44 14.43
C VAL A 56 -1.16 17.47 13.33
N PRO A 57 -0.05 17.41 12.56
CA PRO A 57 0.32 18.45 11.60
C PRO A 57 -0.50 18.43 10.28
N PHE A 58 -1.54 17.62 10.19
CA PHE A 58 -2.41 17.49 8.99
C PHE A 58 -3.84 17.09 9.39
N ASP A 59 -4.79 17.31 8.49
CA ASP A 59 -6.17 16.85 8.67
C ASP A 59 -6.27 15.33 8.66
N VAL A 60 -7.05 14.77 9.59
CA VAL A 60 -7.35 13.33 9.66
C VAL A 60 -8.85 13.10 9.42
N ARG A 61 -9.17 12.21 8.51
CA ARG A 61 -10.52 11.74 8.21
C ARG A 61 -10.63 10.26 8.51
N ILE A 62 -11.78 9.84 9.04
CA ILE A 62 -12.08 8.43 9.32
C ILE A 62 -13.32 8.08 8.51
N VAL A 63 -13.22 7.01 7.70
CA VAL A 63 -14.29 6.53 6.82
C VAL A 63 -14.51 5.05 7.10
N GLY A 64 -15.76 4.62 7.21
CA GLY A 64 -16.11 3.21 7.32
C GLY A 64 -16.31 2.57 5.96
N GLU A 65 -15.86 1.31 5.79
CA GLU A 65 -16.15 0.49 4.63
C GLU A 65 -16.70 -0.87 5.07
N PRO A 66 -18.01 -1.12 4.84
CA PRO A 66 -18.65 -2.35 5.28
C PRO A 66 -18.32 -3.58 4.42
N GLU A 67 -17.96 -3.38 3.14
CA GLU A 67 -17.55 -4.48 2.28
C GLU A 67 -16.16 -4.98 2.65
N LYS A 68 -16.09 -6.22 3.13
CA LYS A 68 -14.81 -6.83 3.54
C LYS A 68 -13.87 -7.00 2.37
N GLY A 69 -12.68 -6.43 2.48
CA GLY A 69 -11.60 -6.62 1.51
C GLY A 69 -10.65 -5.43 1.43
N THR A 70 -9.37 -5.73 1.31
CA THR A 70 -8.31 -4.71 1.19
C THR A 70 -8.54 -3.82 -0.04
N GLY A 71 -9.01 -4.41 -1.15
CA GLY A 71 -9.34 -3.66 -2.37
C GLY A 71 -10.54 -2.74 -2.18
N ALA A 72 -11.60 -3.17 -1.47
CA ALA A 72 -12.77 -2.35 -1.16
C ALA A 72 -12.39 -1.16 -0.27
N ALA A 73 -11.63 -1.41 0.80
CA ALA A 73 -11.18 -0.35 1.70
C ALA A 73 -10.28 0.68 0.99
N ALA A 74 -9.33 0.20 0.16
CA ALA A 74 -8.47 1.09 -0.62
C ALA A 74 -9.28 1.92 -1.62
N ASP A 75 -10.20 1.31 -2.38
CA ASP A 75 -11.04 2.01 -3.35
C ASP A 75 -11.91 3.08 -2.67
N THR A 76 -12.53 2.75 -1.54
CA THR A 76 -13.35 3.70 -0.77
C THR A 76 -12.54 4.89 -0.29
N GLY A 77 -11.34 4.68 0.25
CA GLY A 77 -10.45 5.76 0.67
C GLY A 77 -10.03 6.67 -0.49
N VAL A 78 -9.63 6.08 -1.62
CA VAL A 78 -9.22 6.84 -2.80
C VAL A 78 -10.40 7.62 -3.38
N ARG A 79 -11.58 7.02 -3.52
CA ARG A 79 -12.78 7.71 -4.01
C ARG A 79 -13.22 8.83 -3.08
N HIS A 80 -13.16 8.61 -1.76
CA HIS A 80 -13.44 9.65 -0.76
C HIS A 80 -12.48 10.83 -0.92
N ALA A 81 -11.18 10.58 -1.01
CA ALA A 81 -10.18 11.61 -1.22
C ALA A 81 -10.44 12.41 -2.51
N ILE A 82 -10.72 11.72 -3.62
CA ILE A 82 -11.01 12.36 -4.92
C ILE A 82 -12.29 13.20 -4.85
N ALA A 83 -13.35 12.71 -4.22
CA ALA A 83 -14.61 13.45 -4.02
C ALA A 83 -14.40 14.72 -3.18
N ALA A 84 -13.47 14.67 -2.19
CA ALA A 84 -13.05 15.81 -1.39
C ALA A 84 -12.04 16.73 -2.10
N GLY A 85 -11.72 16.46 -3.37
CA GLY A 85 -10.91 17.31 -4.22
C GLY A 85 -9.42 16.97 -4.24
N ALA A 86 -9.01 15.77 -3.83
CA ALA A 86 -7.64 15.30 -4.04
C ALA A 86 -7.29 15.30 -5.53
N THR A 87 -6.10 15.76 -5.86
CA THR A 87 -5.51 15.63 -7.20
C THR A 87 -4.55 14.45 -7.29
N HIS A 88 -4.02 14.03 -6.15
CA HIS A 88 -3.07 12.93 -6.02
C HIS A 88 -3.40 12.16 -4.75
N VAL A 89 -3.25 10.85 -4.79
CA VAL A 89 -3.50 9.97 -3.65
C VAL A 89 -2.32 9.02 -3.50
N ALA A 90 -1.84 8.87 -2.27
CA ALA A 90 -0.86 7.87 -1.90
C ALA A 90 -1.49 6.87 -0.93
N ARG A 91 -1.08 5.60 -0.98
CA ARG A 91 -1.53 4.55 -0.06
C ARG A 91 -0.35 3.96 0.68
N THR A 92 -0.53 3.79 1.99
CA THR A 92 0.25 2.87 2.82
C THR A 92 -0.70 2.05 3.69
N ASP A 93 -0.25 0.92 4.22
CA ASP A 93 -1.10 0.05 5.03
C ASP A 93 -0.90 0.32 6.54
N ALA A 94 -1.87 -0.09 7.37
CA ALA A 94 -1.91 0.20 8.80
C ALA A 94 -0.79 -0.46 9.63
N ASP A 95 -0.04 -1.39 9.05
CA ASP A 95 1.11 -2.07 9.64
C ASP A 95 2.45 -1.66 9.01
N CYS A 96 2.44 -0.61 8.18
CA CYS A 96 3.61 -0.15 7.43
C CYS A 96 4.14 1.18 7.96
N LEU A 97 5.46 1.38 7.82
CA LEU A 97 6.16 2.60 8.22
C LEU A 97 6.78 3.26 6.98
N PRO A 98 6.16 4.31 6.42
CA PRO A 98 6.80 5.11 5.38
C PRO A 98 8.10 5.74 5.88
N ASP A 99 9.11 5.84 4.99
CA ASP A 99 10.33 6.59 5.29
C ASP A 99 9.99 8.06 5.62
N PRO A 100 10.72 8.75 6.51
CA PRO A 100 10.44 10.16 6.83
C PRO A 100 10.39 11.10 5.62
N GLY A 101 11.08 10.77 4.52
CA GLY A 101 11.05 11.52 3.26
C GLY A 101 10.01 11.05 2.25
N TRP A 102 9.16 10.07 2.58
CA TRP A 102 8.27 9.39 1.63
C TRP A 102 7.28 10.33 0.95
N VAL A 103 6.59 11.21 1.70
CA VAL A 103 5.63 12.17 1.13
C VAL A 103 6.32 13.12 0.15
N ALA A 104 7.49 13.66 0.53
CA ALA A 104 8.25 14.52 -0.35
C ALA A 104 8.74 13.81 -1.62
N ALA A 105 9.16 12.55 -1.50
CA ALA A 105 9.58 11.71 -2.62
C ALA A 105 8.44 11.42 -3.59
N VAL A 106 7.25 11.08 -3.07
CA VAL A 106 6.02 10.91 -3.86
C VAL A 106 5.69 12.18 -4.64
N LYS A 107 5.73 13.34 -3.99
CA LYS A 107 5.47 14.63 -4.65
C LYS A 107 6.49 14.95 -5.76
N ARG A 108 7.78 14.64 -5.53
CA ARG A 108 8.82 14.79 -6.57
C ARG A 108 8.54 13.89 -7.76
N ALA A 109 8.20 12.63 -7.52
CA ALA A 109 7.90 11.67 -8.61
C ALA A 109 6.76 12.15 -9.51
N PHE A 110 5.71 12.73 -8.94
CA PHE A 110 4.64 13.38 -9.71
C PHE A 110 5.12 14.64 -10.45
N GLY A 111 5.99 15.43 -9.82
CA GLY A 111 6.63 16.59 -10.47
C GLY A 111 7.48 16.20 -11.67
N ASP A 112 8.09 15.01 -11.64
CA ASP A 112 8.89 14.43 -12.74
C ASP A 112 8.01 13.79 -13.84
N GLY A 113 6.68 13.87 -13.73
CA GLY A 113 5.73 13.45 -14.77
C GLY A 113 5.21 12.01 -14.62
N LEU A 114 5.50 11.31 -13.52
CA LEU A 114 4.84 10.03 -13.26
C LEU A 114 3.38 10.25 -12.85
N GLU A 115 2.50 9.37 -13.32
CA GLU A 115 1.07 9.34 -12.93
C GLU A 115 0.78 8.21 -11.91
N LEU A 116 1.62 7.16 -11.89
CA LEU A 116 1.61 6.09 -10.89
C LEU A 116 3.05 5.84 -10.44
N VAL A 117 3.29 5.85 -9.14
CA VAL A 117 4.62 5.63 -8.56
C VAL A 117 4.55 4.68 -7.37
N SER A 118 5.60 3.91 -7.23
CA SER A 118 5.88 3.05 -6.08
C SER A 118 7.39 3.04 -5.83
N GLY A 119 7.83 2.25 -4.87
CA GLY A 119 9.24 2.11 -4.55
C GLY A 119 9.54 0.90 -3.68
N PRO A 120 10.71 0.84 -3.07
CA PRO A 120 11.13 -0.30 -2.26
C PRO A 120 10.17 -0.58 -1.09
N LEU A 121 9.83 -1.86 -0.92
CA LEU A 121 9.23 -2.39 0.29
C LEU A 121 10.31 -3.16 1.05
N LEU A 122 10.70 -2.62 2.19
CA LEU A 122 11.72 -3.19 3.07
C LEU A 122 11.06 -3.80 4.32
N PRO A 123 11.68 -4.81 4.95
CA PRO A 123 11.14 -5.39 6.17
C PRO A 123 11.28 -4.42 7.36
N ARG A 124 10.22 -4.28 8.18
CA ARG A 124 10.29 -3.63 9.49
C ARG A 124 11.19 -4.42 10.42
N THR A 125 11.95 -3.72 11.24
CA THR A 125 12.88 -4.33 12.20
C THR A 125 12.53 -4.03 13.66
N ASP A 126 11.55 -3.17 13.90
CA ASP A 126 11.06 -2.74 15.22
C ASP A 126 10.01 -3.70 15.80
N GLU A 127 9.27 -4.41 14.94
CA GLU A 127 8.20 -5.32 15.32
C GLU A 127 8.74 -6.71 15.71
N PHE A 128 9.65 -7.24 14.89
CA PHE A 128 10.30 -8.54 15.11
C PHE A 128 11.79 -8.46 14.80
N PRO A 129 12.66 -9.03 15.67
CA PRO A 129 14.08 -9.08 15.39
C PRO A 129 14.34 -9.94 14.14
N LEU A 130 14.97 -9.36 13.14
CA LEU A 130 15.41 -10.07 11.94
C LEU A 130 16.83 -10.59 12.14
N LYS A 131 17.07 -11.87 11.80
CA LYS A 131 18.42 -12.43 11.73
C LYS A 131 19.21 -11.72 10.64
N PHE A 132 20.53 -11.65 10.81
CA PHE A 132 21.41 -10.95 9.87
C PHE A 132 21.23 -11.39 8.41
N TRP A 133 21.08 -12.70 8.18
CA TRP A 133 20.86 -13.25 6.85
C TRP A 133 19.45 -12.89 6.28
N GLU A 134 18.41 -12.80 7.13
CA GLU A 134 17.06 -12.38 6.70
C GLU A 134 17.06 -10.95 6.17
N ARG A 135 17.78 -10.04 6.83
CA ARG A 135 17.89 -8.63 6.40
C ARG A 135 18.47 -8.51 5.00
N ARG A 136 19.39 -9.40 4.59
CA ARG A 136 19.99 -9.39 3.27
C ARG A 136 19.24 -10.22 2.24
N LEU A 137 18.70 -11.36 2.64
CA LEU A 137 18.03 -12.29 1.73
C LEU A 137 16.63 -11.81 1.32
N LEU A 138 15.84 -11.25 2.25
CA LEU A 138 14.47 -10.85 1.96
C LEU A 138 14.36 -9.82 0.82
N PRO A 139 15.14 -8.72 0.80
CA PRO A 139 15.12 -7.80 -0.33
C PRO A 139 15.52 -8.45 -1.65
N ALA A 140 16.50 -9.36 -1.64
CA ALA A 140 16.90 -10.10 -2.83
C ALA A 140 15.77 -11.02 -3.35
N VAL A 141 15.10 -11.74 -2.46
CA VAL A 141 13.96 -12.59 -2.80
C VAL A 141 12.82 -11.77 -3.38
N ILE A 142 12.51 -10.61 -2.81
CA ILE A 142 11.48 -9.70 -3.35
C ILE A 142 11.86 -9.22 -4.75
N ARG A 143 13.12 -8.85 -4.99
CA ARG A 143 13.59 -8.44 -6.32
C ARG A 143 13.47 -9.56 -7.35
N VAL A 144 13.84 -10.78 -6.98
CA VAL A 144 13.70 -11.96 -7.84
C VAL A 144 12.23 -12.24 -8.15
N ALA A 145 11.35 -12.18 -7.13
CA ALA A 145 9.91 -12.35 -7.33
C ALA A 145 9.33 -11.27 -8.26
N ALA A 146 9.79 -10.02 -8.15
CA ALA A 146 9.40 -8.93 -9.04
C ALA A 146 9.80 -9.19 -10.50
N LEU A 147 11.01 -9.71 -10.73
CA LEU A 147 11.47 -10.10 -12.06
C LEU A 147 10.59 -11.21 -12.65
N PHE A 148 10.31 -12.26 -11.89
CA PHE A 148 9.41 -13.33 -12.33
C PHE A 148 7.99 -12.83 -12.60
N GLY A 149 7.51 -11.83 -11.87
CA GLY A 149 6.22 -11.20 -12.12
C GLY A 149 6.05 -10.66 -13.53
N ARG A 150 7.16 -10.20 -14.16
CA ARG A 150 7.15 -9.69 -15.54
C ARG A 150 6.77 -10.76 -16.57
N PHE A 151 7.09 -12.02 -16.32
CA PHE A 151 6.89 -13.13 -17.26
C PHE A 151 5.59 -13.91 -17.00
N ARG A 152 4.79 -13.52 -16.00
CA ARG A 152 3.50 -14.18 -15.74
C ARG A 152 2.52 -13.95 -16.90
N PRO A 153 1.81 -14.99 -17.38
CA PRO A 153 0.83 -14.85 -18.45
C PRO A 153 -0.22 -13.76 -18.17
N GLY A 154 -0.73 -13.66 -16.95
CA GLY A 154 -1.70 -12.62 -16.55
C GLY A 154 -1.17 -11.20 -16.52
N ASN A 155 0.14 -11.00 -16.73
CA ASN A 155 0.79 -9.69 -16.85
C ASN A 155 1.28 -9.41 -18.27
N GLN A 156 0.86 -10.22 -19.24
CA GLN A 156 1.22 -10.09 -20.66
C GLN A 156 -0.04 -9.78 -21.47
N ASP A 157 -0.03 -8.66 -22.16
CA ASP A 157 -1.05 -8.27 -23.14
C ASP A 157 -0.39 -7.36 -24.17
N PRO A 158 -0.59 -7.59 -25.48
CA PRO A 158 -0.05 -6.73 -26.54
C PRO A 158 -0.49 -5.26 -26.47
N LEU A 159 -1.60 -4.99 -25.79
CA LEU A 159 -2.16 -3.64 -25.63
C LEU A 159 -1.55 -2.87 -24.45
N TYR A 160 -0.70 -3.47 -23.64
CA TYR A 160 -0.04 -2.77 -22.56
C TYR A 160 0.99 -1.76 -23.07
N LEU A 161 0.92 -0.54 -22.55
CA LEU A 161 1.81 0.58 -22.94
C LEU A 161 3.20 0.53 -22.28
N GLY A 162 3.51 -0.56 -21.57
CA GLY A 162 4.82 -0.76 -20.95
C GLY A 162 4.93 -2.08 -20.19
N PRO A 163 6.13 -2.41 -19.67
CA PRO A 163 6.37 -3.67 -18.97
C PRO A 163 5.64 -3.71 -17.62
N TYR A 164 5.35 -4.93 -17.14
CA TYR A 164 4.86 -5.07 -15.76
C TYR A 164 5.94 -4.66 -14.75
N VAL A 165 5.54 -3.82 -13.80
CA VAL A 165 6.34 -3.41 -12.66
C VAL A 165 5.58 -3.80 -11.40
N MET A 166 6.21 -4.56 -10.51
CA MET A 166 5.60 -4.93 -9.24
C MET A 166 5.56 -3.71 -8.32
N MET A 167 4.37 -3.28 -7.98
CA MET A 167 4.10 -2.14 -7.11
C MET A 167 3.24 -2.62 -5.92
N PRO A 168 3.81 -2.78 -4.72
CA PRO A 168 3.04 -3.24 -3.57
C PRO A 168 1.99 -2.20 -3.17
N GLY A 169 0.76 -2.66 -2.88
CA GLY A 169 -0.36 -1.79 -2.53
C GLY A 169 -0.10 -0.91 -1.31
N CYS A 170 0.71 -1.38 -0.37
CA CYS A 170 1.13 -0.60 0.81
C CYS A 170 2.17 0.50 0.52
N ASN A 171 2.64 0.62 -0.72
CA ASN A 171 3.57 1.67 -1.16
C ASN A 171 3.25 2.08 -2.59
N LEU A 172 2.15 2.79 -2.77
CA LEU A 172 1.65 3.16 -4.09
C LEU A 172 1.07 4.57 -4.06
N ALA A 173 1.37 5.39 -5.08
CA ALA A 173 0.73 6.68 -5.23
C ALA A 173 0.32 6.91 -6.69
N ILE A 174 -0.86 7.52 -6.90
CA ILE A 174 -1.52 7.67 -8.20
C ILE A 174 -2.18 9.04 -8.33
N THR A 175 -2.21 9.60 -9.54
CA THR A 175 -3.01 10.79 -9.80
C THR A 175 -4.50 10.45 -9.81
N ALA A 176 -5.33 11.39 -9.34
CA ALA A 176 -6.79 11.21 -9.30
C ALA A 176 -7.40 10.97 -10.69
N ASP A 177 -6.82 11.61 -11.71
CA ASP A 177 -7.25 11.44 -13.11
C ASP A 177 -6.96 10.02 -13.62
N LEU A 178 -5.72 9.54 -13.44
CA LEU A 178 -5.35 8.18 -13.83
C LEU A 178 -6.17 7.13 -13.07
N TYR A 179 -6.43 7.34 -11.76
CA TYR A 179 -7.26 6.43 -10.98
C TYR A 179 -8.66 6.26 -11.59
N LYS A 180 -9.28 7.36 -12.01
CA LYS A 180 -10.60 7.34 -12.69
C LYS A 180 -10.54 6.65 -14.05
N ARG A 181 -9.54 7.00 -14.89
CA ARG A 181 -9.38 6.44 -16.24
C ARG A 181 -9.07 4.94 -16.21
N SER A 182 -8.29 4.47 -15.25
CA SER A 182 -7.94 3.06 -15.12
C SER A 182 -9.03 2.20 -14.47
N GLY A 183 -10.07 2.79 -13.89
CA GLY A 183 -11.14 2.08 -13.19
C GLY A 183 -10.81 1.70 -11.74
N GLY A 184 -9.67 2.16 -11.21
CA GLY A 184 -9.28 2.06 -9.80
C GLY A 184 -9.02 0.65 -9.28
N PHE A 185 -8.96 0.50 -7.96
CA PHE A 185 -8.82 -0.81 -7.32
C PHE A 185 -10.05 -1.68 -7.53
N PRO A 186 -9.90 -2.99 -7.79
CA PRO A 186 -11.03 -3.91 -7.74
C PRO A 186 -11.51 -4.03 -6.29
N ARG A 187 -12.83 -4.07 -6.10
CA ARG A 187 -13.45 -4.29 -4.79
C ARG A 187 -13.52 -5.78 -4.49
N THR A 188 -12.39 -6.36 -4.13
CA THR A 188 -12.21 -7.79 -3.91
C THR A 188 -11.49 -8.06 -2.60
N ARG A 189 -11.65 -9.27 -2.09
CA ARG A 189 -10.84 -9.79 -0.98
C ARG A 189 -9.44 -10.10 -1.46
N ILE A 190 -8.46 -9.99 -0.57
CA ILE A 190 -7.05 -10.28 -0.89
C ILE A 190 -6.84 -11.73 -1.32
N GLU A 191 -7.71 -12.64 -0.86
CA GLU A 191 -7.66 -14.07 -1.19
C GLU A 191 -8.09 -14.36 -2.63
N ASP A 192 -8.86 -13.45 -3.25
CA ASP A 192 -9.43 -13.67 -4.57
C ASP A 192 -8.54 -13.03 -5.65
N VAL A 193 -8.14 -11.78 -5.45
CA VAL A 193 -7.33 -11.01 -6.41
C VAL A 193 -6.34 -10.12 -5.67
N HIS A 194 -5.09 -10.12 -6.11
CA HIS A 194 -4.14 -9.09 -5.69
C HIS A 194 -4.55 -7.73 -6.31
N GLU A 195 -5.16 -6.87 -5.51
CA GLU A 195 -5.74 -5.61 -5.94
C GLU A 195 -4.71 -4.64 -6.53
N ASP A 196 -3.47 -4.68 -6.02
CA ASP A 196 -2.34 -3.89 -6.50
C ASP A 196 -1.91 -4.30 -7.92
N ARG A 197 -1.76 -5.62 -8.16
CA ARG A 197 -1.47 -6.14 -9.50
C ARG A 197 -2.56 -5.80 -10.50
N ALA A 198 -3.82 -5.92 -10.09
CA ALA A 198 -4.95 -5.60 -10.95
C ALA A 198 -4.96 -4.10 -11.31
N LEU A 199 -4.71 -3.21 -10.34
CA LEU A 199 -4.60 -1.78 -10.62
C LEU A 199 -3.45 -1.46 -11.58
N VAL A 200 -2.25 -2.00 -11.32
CA VAL A 200 -1.09 -1.79 -12.20
C VAL A 200 -1.40 -2.24 -13.62
N ASN A 201 -2.03 -3.41 -13.82
CA ASN A 201 -2.40 -3.88 -15.15
C ASN A 201 -3.45 -3.00 -15.82
N ARG A 202 -4.45 -2.48 -15.08
CA ARG A 202 -5.42 -1.51 -15.61
C ARG A 202 -4.74 -0.21 -16.04
N VAL A 203 -3.81 0.30 -15.25
CA VAL A 203 -3.03 1.50 -15.56
C VAL A 203 -2.24 1.34 -16.85
N ARG A 204 -1.66 0.16 -17.08
CA ARG A 204 -0.85 -0.15 -18.27
C ARG A 204 -1.64 -0.11 -19.60
N TYR A 205 -2.96 -0.21 -19.57
CA TYR A 205 -3.80 0.06 -20.75
C TYR A 205 -3.99 1.56 -21.03
N VAL A 206 -3.69 2.42 -20.04
CA VAL A 206 -4.05 3.85 -20.08
C VAL A 206 -2.84 4.75 -20.29
N THR A 207 -1.70 4.42 -19.67
CA THR A 207 -0.50 5.24 -19.70
C THR A 207 0.77 4.42 -19.58
N GLY A 208 1.89 4.96 -20.09
CA GLY A 208 3.25 4.50 -19.83
C GLY A 208 3.96 5.33 -18.73
N ALA A 209 3.30 6.35 -18.17
CA ALA A 209 3.87 7.26 -17.16
C ALA A 209 3.78 6.65 -15.74
N TYR A 210 4.35 5.47 -15.55
CA TYR A 210 4.43 4.80 -14.25
C TYR A 210 5.83 4.23 -14.01
N GLY A 211 6.23 4.13 -12.73
CA GLY A 211 7.56 3.62 -12.42
C GLY A 211 7.86 3.46 -10.95
N LEU A 212 9.06 2.97 -10.67
CA LEU A 212 9.62 2.87 -9.33
C LEU A 212 10.59 4.03 -9.06
N ARG A 213 10.60 4.47 -7.81
CA ARG A 213 11.54 5.46 -7.28
C ARG A 213 12.19 4.90 -6.03
N ASP A 214 13.50 4.88 -5.99
CA ASP A 214 14.25 4.32 -4.86
C ASP A 214 14.07 5.13 -3.56
N ASP A 215 13.72 6.42 -3.69
CA ASP A 215 13.45 7.30 -2.57
C ASP A 215 12.00 7.21 -2.02
N VAL A 216 11.10 6.48 -2.70
CA VAL A 216 9.74 6.18 -2.23
C VAL A 216 9.77 4.87 -1.45
N THR A 217 10.33 4.87 -0.25
CA THR A 217 10.55 3.66 0.55
C THR A 217 9.51 3.51 1.66
N VAL A 218 9.00 2.28 1.86
CA VAL A 218 8.12 1.88 2.96
C VAL A 218 8.68 0.63 3.63
N TYR A 219 8.56 0.57 4.96
CA TYR A 219 8.92 -0.60 5.75
C TYR A 219 7.65 -1.36 6.13
N GLY A 220 7.49 -2.58 5.63
CA GLY A 220 6.31 -3.43 5.84
C GLY A 220 6.50 -4.47 6.94
N SER A 221 5.41 -4.84 7.60
CA SER A 221 5.40 -5.88 8.64
C SER A 221 5.88 -7.23 8.08
N VAL A 222 6.67 -7.94 8.89
CA VAL A 222 7.15 -9.29 8.57
C VAL A 222 6.33 -10.38 9.28
N ARG A 223 5.18 -10.04 9.85
CA ARG A 223 4.32 -10.96 10.59
C ARG A 223 3.93 -12.21 9.79
N ARG A 224 3.62 -12.08 8.48
CA ARG A 224 3.35 -13.23 7.60
C ARG A 224 4.55 -14.16 7.48
N LEU A 225 5.73 -13.60 7.32
CA LEU A 225 6.96 -14.38 7.28
C LEU A 225 7.17 -15.14 8.59
N ARG A 226 6.85 -14.53 9.74
CA ARG A 226 6.96 -15.18 11.05
C ARG A 226 5.89 -16.26 11.25
N ALA A 227 4.66 -16.01 10.82
CA ALA A 227 3.56 -16.96 10.97
C ALA A 227 3.69 -18.17 10.03
N TYR A 228 4.07 -17.96 8.77
CA TYR A 228 4.03 -19.00 7.73
C TYR A 228 5.40 -19.54 7.33
N GLY A 229 6.48 -18.81 7.64
CA GLY A 229 7.82 -19.06 7.11
C GLY A 229 7.96 -18.61 5.65
N LEU A 230 9.23 -18.58 5.17
CA LEU A 230 9.56 -17.98 3.85
C LEU A 230 8.85 -18.68 2.68
N VAL A 231 8.90 -20.01 2.61
CA VAL A 231 8.37 -20.77 1.46
C VAL A 231 6.85 -20.60 1.31
N ARG A 232 6.11 -20.69 2.43
CA ARG A 232 4.65 -20.54 2.42
C ARG A 232 4.25 -19.10 2.15
N THR A 233 5.02 -18.11 2.66
CA THR A 233 4.79 -16.69 2.35
C THR A 233 5.00 -16.41 0.85
N LEU A 234 6.04 -16.98 0.24
CA LEU A 234 6.22 -16.89 -1.21
C LEU A 234 5.09 -17.59 -1.98
N GLY A 235 4.62 -18.74 -1.50
CA GLY A 235 3.47 -19.45 -2.07
C GLY A 235 2.16 -18.64 -1.97
N TRP A 236 1.97 -17.89 -0.89
CA TRP A 236 0.87 -16.94 -0.76
C TRP A 236 0.91 -15.85 -1.84
N TYR A 237 2.07 -15.23 -2.04
CA TYR A 237 2.24 -14.20 -3.10
C TYR A 237 2.28 -14.78 -4.52
N ALA A 238 2.46 -16.10 -4.68
CA ALA A 238 2.45 -16.80 -5.96
C ALA A 238 1.05 -17.32 -6.32
N ASP A 239 0.10 -16.39 -6.57
CA ASP A 239 -1.29 -16.66 -6.96
C ASP A 239 -2.06 -17.53 -5.95
N HIS A 240 -1.83 -17.26 -4.65
CA HIS A 240 -2.50 -17.97 -3.53
C HIS A 240 -2.35 -19.50 -3.58
N ARG A 241 -1.25 -20.02 -4.12
CA ARG A 241 -0.94 -21.45 -4.11
C ARG A 241 -0.87 -22.05 -2.69
N TYR A 242 -0.60 -21.21 -1.71
CA TYR A 242 -0.74 -21.55 -0.30
C TYR A 242 -1.86 -20.70 0.32
N ARG A 243 -2.91 -21.36 0.80
CA ARG A 243 -3.99 -20.73 1.57
C ARG A 243 -3.87 -21.17 3.02
N PRO A 244 -3.49 -20.30 3.95
CA PRO A 244 -3.41 -20.66 5.36
C PRO A 244 -4.80 -20.94 5.93
N PRO A 245 -4.93 -21.83 6.94
CA PRO A 245 -6.20 -22.07 7.62
C PRO A 245 -6.68 -20.83 8.40
N VAL A 246 -5.76 -19.97 8.81
CA VAL A 246 -6.03 -18.67 9.42
C VAL A 246 -5.33 -17.63 8.58
N VAL A 247 -6.11 -16.81 7.87
CA VAL A 247 -5.58 -15.73 7.01
C VAL A 247 -5.25 -14.50 7.86
N ASP A 248 -6.01 -14.31 8.94
CA ASP A 248 -5.84 -13.20 9.87
C ASP A 248 -4.76 -13.53 10.91
N ILE A 249 -3.61 -12.87 10.80
CA ILE A 249 -2.43 -13.01 11.68
C ILE A 249 -2.08 -11.69 12.36
N ARG A 250 -3.08 -11.05 12.93
CA ARG A 250 -2.99 -9.72 13.55
C ARG A 250 -2.76 -9.77 15.05
#